data_de2bd900064655d6b2492e2e32b394e6
#
_entry.id   de2bd900064655d6b2492e2e32b394e6
#
_cell.length_a   1.000
_cell.length_b   1.000
_cell.length_c   1.000
_cell.angle_alpha   90.00
_cell.angle_beta   90.00
_cell.angle_gamma   90.00
#
_symmetry.space_group_name_H-M   'P 1'
#
loop_
_entity.id
_entity.type
_entity.pdbx_description
1 polymer ?
#
loop_
_entity_poly.entity_id
_entity_poly.type
_entity_poly.pdbx_seq_one_letter_code
_entity_poly.pdbx_strand_id
1 'polypeptide(L)'
;IQEIQKKRQLSVIYITHDLGVVAKVADYVNVMYAGKIVESGTVEDVFYDPRHPYTWGLLGALPSQAVENGELRGIPGMPPTLLDPPPGDAFAERNQYAMKIDYERMPPMFPVSETHSAATWLLDERAPAVTPPVTIKRRGMVH
;
A
#
# COMPACT_ATOMS: atom_id res chain seq x y z
N ILE A 1 -14.30 17.70 10.46
CA ILE A 1 -14.84 17.06 9.24
C ILE A 1 -15.63 15.80 9.58
N GLN A 2 -15.16 14.94 10.48
CA GLN A 2 -15.89 13.75 10.89
C GLN A 2 -17.25 14.09 11.52
N GLU A 3 -17.34 15.15 12.29
CA GLU A 3 -18.60 15.60 12.88
C GLU A 3 -19.59 16.04 11.82
N ILE A 4 -19.13 16.77 10.81
CA ILE A 4 -19.97 17.22 9.70
C ILE A 4 -20.42 16.03 8.87
N GLN A 5 -19.52 15.08 8.63
CA GLN A 5 -19.81 13.86 7.91
C GLN A 5 -20.93 13.06 8.57
N LYS A 6 -20.85 12.86 9.89
CA LYS A 6 -21.87 12.15 10.65
C LYS A 6 -23.22 12.87 10.67
N LYS A 7 -23.20 14.17 10.87
CA LYS A 7 -24.42 14.99 10.94
C LYS A 7 -25.15 15.06 9.61
N ARG A 8 -24.43 15.09 8.49
CA ARG A 8 -25.00 15.27 7.16
C ARG A 8 -25.01 14.00 6.31
N GLN A 9 -24.54 12.88 6.83
CA GLN A 9 -24.44 11.59 6.11
C GLN A 9 -23.72 11.75 4.77
N LEU A 10 -22.58 12.44 4.79
CA LEU A 10 -21.78 12.70 3.60
C LEU A 10 -20.72 11.62 3.39
N SER A 11 -20.48 11.27 2.13
CA SER A 11 -19.29 10.52 1.73
C SER A 11 -18.16 11.52 1.46
N VAL A 12 -16.98 11.24 2.00
CA VAL A 12 -15.82 12.13 1.87
C VAL A 12 -14.66 11.37 1.24
N ILE A 13 -14.03 11.99 0.25
CA ILE A 13 -12.80 11.45 -0.35
C ILE A 13 -11.62 12.31 0.10
N TYR A 14 -10.65 11.68 0.76
CA TYR A 14 -9.40 12.32 1.14
C TYR A 14 -8.31 11.93 0.16
N ILE A 15 -7.63 12.92 -0.41
CA ILE A 15 -6.45 12.69 -1.24
C ILE A 15 -5.26 13.21 -0.42
N THR A 16 -4.41 12.31 0.04
CA THR A 16 -3.32 12.67 0.96
C THR A 16 -2.19 11.65 0.87
N HIS A 17 -0.99 12.08 1.22
CA HIS A 17 0.15 11.19 1.43
C HIS A 17 0.44 10.94 2.92
N ASP A 18 -0.38 11.49 3.79
CA ASP A 18 -0.21 11.33 5.24
C ASP A 18 -0.99 10.12 5.75
N LEU A 19 -0.28 9.01 5.95
CA LEU A 19 -0.87 7.76 6.43
C LEU A 19 -1.40 7.86 7.85
N GLY A 20 -0.84 8.75 8.67
CA GLY A 20 -1.35 8.99 10.03
C GLY A 20 -2.77 9.56 10.01
N VAL A 21 -3.04 10.47 9.09
CA VAL A 21 -4.39 11.02 8.89
C VAL A 21 -5.33 9.94 8.35
N VAL A 22 -4.88 9.18 7.35
CA VAL A 22 -5.68 8.10 6.77
C VAL A 22 -6.10 7.08 7.83
N ALA A 23 -5.18 6.69 8.70
CA ALA A 23 -5.47 5.73 9.76
C ALA A 23 -6.55 6.21 10.74
N LYS A 24 -6.71 7.53 10.90
CA LYS A 24 -7.67 8.11 11.84
C LYS A 24 -9.04 8.33 11.23
N VAL A 25 -9.13 8.66 9.96
CA VAL A 25 -10.38 9.16 9.36
C VAL A 25 -10.95 8.28 8.26
N ALA A 26 -10.16 7.40 7.66
CA ALA A 26 -10.60 6.62 6.52
C ALA A 26 -11.30 5.32 6.94
N ASP A 27 -12.31 4.94 6.18
CA ASP A 27 -12.95 3.64 6.27
C ASP A 27 -12.39 2.69 5.22
N TYR A 28 -12.08 3.22 4.04
CA TYR A 28 -11.58 2.48 2.89
C TYR A 28 -10.39 3.22 2.27
N VAL A 29 -9.39 2.48 1.84
CA VAL A 29 -8.14 3.04 1.34
C VAL A 29 -7.82 2.50 -0.04
N ASN A 30 -7.46 3.41 -0.94
CA ASN A 30 -6.87 3.08 -2.23
C ASN A 30 -5.45 3.63 -2.27
N VAL A 31 -4.47 2.76 -2.39
CA VAL A 31 -3.07 3.15 -2.54
C VAL A 31 -2.78 3.32 -4.02
N MET A 32 -2.24 4.48 -4.39
CA MET A 32 -1.96 4.78 -5.80
C MET A 32 -0.47 4.96 -6.03
N TYR A 33 0.00 4.47 -7.18
CA TYR A 33 1.35 4.67 -7.66
C TYR A 33 1.34 4.89 -9.16
N ALA A 34 2.03 5.95 -9.62
CA ALA A 34 2.12 6.29 -11.03
C ALA A 34 0.74 6.36 -11.74
N GLY A 35 -0.25 6.94 -11.06
CA GLY A 35 -1.59 7.12 -11.60
C GLY A 35 -2.49 5.88 -11.57
N LYS A 36 -2.06 4.80 -10.93
CA LYS A 36 -2.82 3.55 -10.85
C LYS A 36 -3.02 3.10 -9.42
N ILE A 37 -4.16 2.48 -9.15
CA ILE A 37 -4.42 1.86 -7.86
C ILE A 37 -3.63 0.57 -7.78
N VAL A 38 -2.77 0.44 -6.78
CA VAL A 38 -1.92 -0.74 -6.58
C VAL A 38 -2.38 -1.62 -5.42
N GLU A 39 -3.11 -1.05 -4.48
CA GLU A 39 -3.73 -1.81 -3.39
C GLU A 39 -5.01 -1.11 -2.96
N SER A 40 -6.04 -1.89 -2.58
CA SER A 40 -7.36 -1.38 -2.23
C SER A 40 -7.96 -2.25 -1.15
N GLY A 41 -8.54 -1.64 -0.12
CA GLY A 41 -9.17 -2.37 0.96
C GLY A 41 -9.67 -1.47 2.06
N THR A 42 -10.23 -2.07 3.11
CA THR A 42 -10.56 -1.32 4.31
C THR A 42 -9.27 -0.80 4.94
N VAL A 43 -9.38 0.20 5.82
CA VAL A 43 -8.20 0.71 6.51
C VAL A 43 -7.49 -0.42 7.28
N GLU A 44 -8.24 -1.36 7.84
CA GLU A 44 -7.64 -2.51 8.52
C GLU A 44 -6.90 -3.44 7.56
N ASP A 45 -7.47 -3.72 6.39
CA ASP A 45 -6.83 -4.56 5.39
C ASP A 45 -5.47 -4.01 4.97
N VAL A 46 -5.44 -2.73 4.62
CA VAL A 46 -4.24 -2.09 4.06
C VAL A 46 -3.17 -1.85 5.11
N PHE A 47 -3.56 -1.49 6.33
CA PHE A 47 -2.59 -1.21 7.41
C PHE A 47 -2.08 -2.46 8.12
N TYR A 48 -2.93 -3.45 8.35
CA TYR A 48 -2.56 -4.63 9.13
C TYR A 48 -2.23 -5.86 8.28
N ASP A 49 -2.63 -5.88 7.01
CA ASP A 49 -2.33 -6.97 6.09
C ASP A 49 -1.94 -6.46 4.70
N PRO A 50 -0.96 -5.53 4.62
CA PRO A 50 -0.55 -4.96 3.32
C PRO A 50 0.07 -6.03 2.43
N ARG A 51 -0.24 -5.97 1.14
CA ARG A 51 0.22 -6.99 0.18
C ARG A 51 1.14 -6.44 -0.90
N HIS A 52 1.01 -5.17 -1.26
CA HIS A 52 1.86 -4.58 -2.28
C HIS A 52 3.17 -4.05 -1.67
N PRO A 53 4.33 -4.33 -2.28
CA PRO A 53 5.62 -3.83 -1.77
C PRO A 53 5.70 -2.31 -1.62
N TYR A 54 5.02 -1.56 -2.47
CA TYR A 54 4.95 -0.11 -2.31
C TYR A 54 4.25 0.28 -1.00
N THR A 55 3.15 -0.40 -0.66
CA THR A 55 2.46 -0.19 0.61
C THR A 55 3.37 -0.50 1.80
N TRP A 56 4.16 -1.58 1.71
CA TRP A 56 5.15 -1.91 2.73
C TRP A 56 6.14 -0.76 2.94
N GLY A 57 6.61 -0.17 1.84
CA GLY A 57 7.53 0.96 1.90
C GLY A 57 6.92 2.19 2.55
N LEU A 58 5.66 2.49 2.23
CA LEU A 58 4.94 3.61 2.84
C LEU A 58 4.76 3.42 4.35
N LEU A 59 4.34 2.22 4.77
CA LEU A 59 4.14 1.90 6.17
C LEU A 59 5.47 1.86 6.94
N GLY A 60 6.53 1.36 6.31
CA GLY A 60 7.87 1.32 6.90
C GLY A 60 8.49 2.69 7.11
N ALA A 61 8.02 3.70 6.40
CA ALA A 61 8.47 5.08 6.54
C ALA A 61 7.72 5.86 7.63
N LEU A 62 6.71 5.24 8.28
CA LEU A 62 6.02 5.90 9.38
C LEU A 62 6.97 6.14 10.57
N PRO A 63 6.90 7.32 11.23
CA PRO A 63 7.79 7.63 12.35
C PRO A 63 7.77 6.59 13.47
N SER A 64 6.61 5.98 13.75
CA SER A 64 6.47 4.94 14.75
C SER A 64 7.30 3.69 14.42
N GLN A 65 7.39 3.33 13.15
CA GLN A 65 8.20 2.20 12.70
C GLN A 65 9.69 2.53 12.68
N ALA A 66 10.03 3.76 12.34
CA ALA A 66 11.41 4.23 12.35
C ALA A 66 12.03 4.16 13.73
N VAL A 67 11.25 4.48 14.77
CA VAL A 67 11.71 4.44 16.17
C VAL A 67 12.03 3.00 16.61
N GLU A 68 11.21 2.03 16.20
CA GLU A 68 11.46 0.63 16.56
C GLU A 68 12.71 0.05 15.88
N ASN A 69 13.00 0.46 14.66
CA ASN A 69 14.07 -0.09 13.85
C ASN A 69 15.32 0.80 13.78
N GLY A 70 15.29 1.99 14.35
CA GLY A 70 16.41 2.93 14.38
C GLY A 70 16.77 3.58 13.06
N GLU A 71 16.07 3.25 11.97
CA GLU A 71 16.32 3.81 10.65
C GLU A 71 15.03 4.08 9.89
N LEU A 72 14.97 5.24 9.25
CA LEU A 72 13.90 5.56 8.30
C LEU A 72 14.18 4.80 7.00
N ARG A 73 13.37 3.81 6.71
CA ARG A 73 13.46 3.05 5.46
C ARG A 73 12.67 3.76 4.37
N GLY A 74 13.39 4.39 3.44
CA GLY A 74 12.80 4.95 2.24
C GLY A 74 12.61 3.89 1.17
N ILE A 75 11.74 4.17 0.21
CA ILE A 75 11.60 3.35 -0.98
C ILE A 75 12.75 3.69 -1.91
N PRO A 76 13.56 2.70 -2.36
CA PRO A 76 14.70 2.98 -3.25
C PRO A 76 14.26 3.46 -4.62
N GLY A 77 15.18 4.10 -5.33
CA GLY A 77 14.96 4.56 -6.69
C GLY A 77 14.14 5.84 -6.79
N MET A 78 13.77 6.19 -8.01
CA MET A 78 12.99 7.40 -8.30
C MET A 78 11.64 7.02 -8.92
N PRO A 79 10.58 7.84 -8.69
CA PRO A 79 9.30 7.63 -9.36
C PRO A 79 9.47 7.66 -10.88
N PRO A 80 8.73 6.83 -11.64
CA PRO A 80 8.80 6.85 -13.09
C PRO A 80 8.16 8.13 -13.64
N THR A 81 8.59 8.52 -14.85
CA THR A 81 7.90 9.58 -15.59
C THR A 81 6.61 9.00 -16.17
N LEU A 82 5.53 9.78 -16.09
CA LEU A 82 4.24 9.37 -16.65
C LEU A 82 4.17 9.53 -18.17
N LEU A 83 5.18 10.16 -18.78
CA LEU A 83 5.21 10.43 -20.22
C LEU A 83 5.53 9.18 -21.05
N ASP A 84 6.25 8.23 -20.49
CA ASP A 84 6.65 7.00 -21.18
C ASP A 84 6.55 5.84 -20.19
N PRO A 85 5.31 5.35 -19.92
CA PRO A 85 5.12 4.29 -18.95
C PRO A 85 5.76 2.97 -19.43
N PRO A 86 6.38 2.19 -18.52
CA PRO A 86 6.96 0.91 -18.88
C PRO A 86 5.87 -0.10 -19.27
N PRO A 87 6.22 -1.15 -20.04
CA PRO A 87 5.24 -2.17 -20.42
C PRO A 87 4.75 -3.03 -19.26
N GLY A 88 5.55 -3.13 -18.19
CA GLY A 88 5.20 -3.89 -17.00
C GLY A 88 4.70 -3.02 -15.85
N ASP A 89 4.96 -3.49 -14.64
CA ASP A 89 4.61 -2.76 -13.42
C ASP A 89 5.50 -1.52 -13.28
N ALA A 90 4.89 -0.35 -13.16
CA ALA A 90 5.62 0.91 -12.99
C ALA A 90 6.50 0.92 -11.73
N PHE A 91 6.17 0.13 -10.73
CA PHE A 91 6.93 0.03 -9.49
C PHE A 91 8.11 -0.96 -9.56
N ALA A 92 8.21 -1.77 -10.63
CA ALA A 92 9.20 -2.85 -10.73
C ALA A 92 10.63 -2.41 -10.44
N GLU A 93 11.07 -1.27 -10.96
CA GLU A 93 12.43 -0.77 -10.76
C GLU A 93 12.75 -0.41 -9.30
N ARG A 94 11.73 -0.09 -8.51
CA ARG A 94 11.86 0.27 -7.10
C ARG A 94 11.48 -0.89 -6.17
N ASN A 95 11.03 -2.00 -6.74
CA ASN A 95 10.53 -3.15 -6.00
C ASN A 95 11.67 -4.14 -5.74
N GLN A 96 12.05 -4.28 -4.47
CA GLN A 96 13.09 -5.23 -4.06
C GLN A 96 12.68 -6.68 -4.25
N TYR A 97 11.40 -6.94 -4.46
CA TYR A 97 10.84 -8.27 -4.67
C TYR A 97 10.43 -8.49 -6.13
N ALA A 98 10.86 -7.62 -7.04
CA ALA A 98 10.48 -7.69 -8.45
C ALA A 98 10.96 -9.00 -9.08
N MET A 99 10.07 -9.60 -9.86
CA MET A 99 10.34 -10.76 -10.66
C MET A 99 10.42 -10.36 -12.14
N LYS A 100 10.86 -11.25 -12.99
CA LYS A 100 10.96 -10.96 -14.43
C LYS A 100 9.64 -10.49 -15.03
N ILE A 101 8.52 -11.12 -14.62
CA ILE A 101 7.20 -10.76 -15.12
C ILE A 101 6.79 -9.33 -14.76
N ASP A 102 7.28 -8.79 -13.65
CA ASP A 102 7.00 -7.40 -13.24
C ASP A 102 7.46 -6.39 -14.30
N TYR A 103 8.54 -6.71 -15.02
CA TYR A 103 9.06 -5.84 -16.08
C TYR A 103 8.36 -6.03 -17.42
N GLU A 104 7.67 -7.15 -17.60
CA GLU A 104 7.05 -7.53 -18.88
C GLU A 104 5.56 -7.24 -18.92
N ARG A 105 4.86 -7.47 -17.83
CA ARG A 105 3.40 -7.36 -17.74
C ARG A 105 2.97 -6.67 -16.46
N MET A 106 1.98 -5.78 -16.62
CA MET A 106 1.35 -5.15 -15.48
C MET A 106 0.51 -6.17 -14.71
N PRO A 107 0.68 -6.29 -13.38
CA PRO A 107 -0.13 -7.21 -12.60
C PRO A 107 -1.60 -6.74 -12.54
N PRO A 108 -2.56 -7.67 -12.64
CA PRO A 108 -3.94 -7.34 -12.37
C PRO A 108 -4.18 -7.18 -10.87
N MET A 109 -5.35 -6.65 -10.51
CA MET A 109 -5.76 -6.59 -9.10
C MET A 109 -6.14 -7.99 -8.64
N PHE A 110 -5.23 -8.64 -7.91
CA PHE A 110 -5.50 -9.95 -7.31
C PHE A 110 -6.35 -9.79 -6.06
N PRO A 111 -7.45 -10.55 -5.91
CA PRO A 111 -8.24 -10.50 -4.68
C PRO A 111 -7.52 -11.21 -3.53
N VAL A 112 -7.50 -10.57 -2.38
CA VAL A 112 -7.01 -11.16 -1.12
C VAL A 112 -8.20 -11.59 -0.26
N SER A 113 -9.24 -10.75 -0.25
CA SER A 113 -10.51 -11.01 0.43
C SER A 113 -11.64 -10.29 -0.30
N GLU A 114 -12.86 -10.35 0.22
CA GLU A 114 -14.00 -9.63 -0.35
C GLU A 114 -13.78 -8.11 -0.40
N THR A 115 -12.99 -7.58 0.54
CA THR A 115 -12.75 -6.13 0.66
C THR A 115 -11.35 -5.71 0.25
N HIS A 116 -10.43 -6.66 0.04
CA HIS A 116 -9.00 -6.38 -0.13
C HIS A 116 -8.46 -6.96 -1.44
N SER A 117 -7.76 -6.14 -2.21
CA SER A 117 -7.09 -6.57 -3.43
C SER A 117 -5.80 -5.78 -3.64
N ALA A 118 -4.87 -6.34 -4.39
CA ALA A 118 -3.59 -5.70 -4.68
C ALA A 118 -3.08 -6.09 -6.06
N ALA A 119 -2.46 -5.14 -6.74
CA ALA A 119 -1.89 -5.33 -8.08
C ALA A 119 -0.42 -5.72 -7.95
N THR A 120 -0.16 -6.93 -7.52
CA THR A 120 1.20 -7.46 -7.38
C THR A 120 1.27 -8.92 -7.80
N TRP A 121 2.27 -9.26 -8.59
CA TRP A 121 2.52 -10.65 -9.00
C TRP A 121 2.91 -11.56 -7.83
N LEU A 122 3.26 -10.99 -6.67
CA LEU A 122 3.52 -11.76 -5.45
C LEU A 122 2.30 -12.53 -4.94
N LEU A 123 1.10 -12.15 -5.38
CA LEU A 123 -0.14 -12.85 -5.06
C LEU A 123 -0.48 -13.98 -6.03
N ASP A 124 0.27 -14.11 -7.12
CA ASP A 124 0.12 -15.24 -8.05
C ASP A 124 0.61 -16.52 -7.37
N GLU A 125 -0.09 -17.63 -7.61
CA GLU A 125 0.23 -18.93 -7.02
C GLU A 125 1.66 -19.40 -7.30
N ARG A 126 2.23 -18.96 -8.43
CA ARG A 126 3.58 -19.34 -8.85
C ARG A 126 4.67 -18.48 -8.21
N ALA A 127 4.30 -17.40 -7.54
CA ALA A 127 5.26 -16.50 -6.92
C ALA A 127 5.85 -17.11 -5.64
N PRO A 128 7.10 -16.76 -5.29
CA PRO A 128 7.67 -17.18 -4.00
C PRO A 128 6.92 -16.52 -2.86
N ALA A 129 6.83 -17.21 -1.72
CA ALA A 129 6.24 -16.66 -0.51
C ALA A 129 7.17 -15.58 0.06
N VAL A 130 6.62 -14.38 0.29
CA VAL A 130 7.36 -13.25 0.85
C VAL A 130 6.65 -12.77 2.10
N THR A 131 7.41 -12.64 3.19
CA THR A 131 6.90 -12.04 4.43
C THR A 131 7.06 -10.53 4.36
N PRO A 132 5.99 -9.74 4.60
CA PRO A 132 6.12 -8.28 4.63
C PRO A 132 7.19 -7.83 5.64
N PRO A 133 8.07 -6.90 5.26
CA PRO A 133 9.13 -6.42 6.16
C PRO A 133 8.62 -5.49 7.24
N VAL A 134 7.34 -5.14 7.22
CA VAL A 134 6.73 -4.22 8.16
C VAL A 134 5.46 -4.84 8.73
N THR A 135 5.25 -4.67 10.04
CA THR A 135 4.02 -5.09 10.72
C THR A 135 3.54 -3.95 11.59
N ILE A 136 2.30 -3.54 11.39
CA ILE A 136 1.64 -2.54 12.22
C ILE A 136 0.84 -3.27 13.30
N LYS A 137 1.11 -2.95 14.56
CA LYS A 137 0.39 -3.55 15.69
C LYS A 137 -0.96 -2.85 15.86
N ARG A 138 -2.01 -3.64 16.04
CA ARG A 138 -3.35 -3.09 16.31
C ARG A 138 -3.37 -2.44 17.68
N ARG A 139 -3.97 -1.25 17.75
CA ARG A 139 -4.21 -0.57 19.03
C ARG A 139 -5.16 -1.40 19.88
N GLY A 140 -4.79 -1.64 21.15
CA GLY A 140 -5.62 -2.41 22.09
C GLY A 140 -5.37 -3.91 22.10
N MET A 141 -4.59 -4.44 21.16
CA MET A 141 -4.08 -5.81 21.23
C MET A 141 -2.76 -5.82 21.98
N VAL A 142 -2.85 -5.62 23.28
CA VAL A 142 -1.68 -5.66 24.17
C VAL A 142 -1.57 -7.09 24.71
N HIS A 143 -0.70 -7.84 24.14
CA HIS A 143 -0.47 -9.21 24.62
C HIS A 143 0.98 -9.57 24.50
#